data_d4922d4ecbbacffae0130b33db7081b5
#
_entry.id   d4922d4ecbbacffae0130b33db7081b5
#
_cell.length_a   1.000
_cell.length_b   1.000
_cell.length_c   1.000
_cell.angle_alpha   90.00
_cell.angle_beta   90.00
_cell.angle_gamma   90.00
#
_symmetry.space_group_name_H-M   'P 1'
#
loop_
_entity.id
_entity.type
_entity.pdbx_description
1 polymer ?
#
loop_
_entity_poly.entity_id
_entity_poly.type
_entity_poly.pdbx_seq_one_letter_code
_entity_poly.pdbx_strand_id
1 'polypeptide(L)'
;MILMRAVTVGIFTFMALQSAYASNDASWNQLFAKVNGTCIGKSGISSPEASAPVVFDDATGKIGLLLRGAPGKGKPQINVLCLYDKKTGKASVSEFRWLGR
;
A
#
# COMPACT_ATOMS: atom_id res chain seq x y z
N MET A 1 -14.24 -46.58 6.16
CA MET A 1 -15.00 -45.40 5.72
C MET A 1 -15.07 -44.31 6.76
N ILE A 2 -15.36 -44.63 8.01
CA ILE A 2 -15.42 -43.63 9.09
C ILE A 2 -14.06 -42.98 9.35
N LEU A 3 -12.98 -43.77 9.28
CA LEU A 3 -11.61 -43.27 9.46
C LEU A 3 -11.18 -42.27 8.39
N MET A 4 -11.61 -42.48 7.14
CA MET A 4 -11.29 -41.59 6.03
C MET A 4 -11.93 -40.20 6.21
N ARG A 5 -13.16 -40.16 6.74
CA ARG A 5 -13.84 -38.89 7.00
C ARG A 5 -13.15 -38.07 8.07
N ALA A 6 -12.69 -38.72 9.15
CA ALA A 6 -11.98 -38.05 10.23
C ALA A 6 -10.66 -37.43 9.74
N VAL A 7 -9.92 -38.16 8.90
CA VAL A 7 -8.65 -37.67 8.34
C VAL A 7 -8.88 -36.47 7.44
N THR A 8 -9.91 -36.48 6.60
CA THR A 8 -10.23 -35.38 5.72
C THR A 8 -10.55 -34.10 6.49
N VAL A 9 -11.33 -34.21 7.56
CA VAL A 9 -11.68 -33.06 8.40
C VAL A 9 -10.43 -32.46 9.06
N GLY A 10 -9.52 -33.30 9.55
CA GLY A 10 -8.28 -32.85 10.17
C GLY A 10 -7.38 -32.08 9.18
N ILE A 11 -7.25 -32.56 7.97
CA ILE A 11 -6.46 -31.89 6.92
C ILE A 11 -7.06 -30.53 6.58
N PHE A 12 -8.37 -30.44 6.48
CA PHE A 12 -9.05 -29.19 6.17
C PHE A 12 -8.80 -28.11 7.23
N THR A 13 -8.87 -28.48 8.51
CA THR A 13 -8.63 -27.56 9.62
C THR A 13 -7.21 -27.02 9.59
N PHE A 14 -6.22 -27.87 9.31
CA PHE A 14 -4.83 -27.48 9.22
C PHE A 14 -4.59 -26.46 8.08
N MET A 15 -5.16 -26.70 6.93
CA MET A 15 -5.02 -25.78 5.78
C MET A 15 -5.65 -24.43 6.06
N ALA A 16 -6.76 -24.37 6.77
CA ALA A 16 -7.41 -23.11 7.15
C ALA A 16 -6.51 -22.25 8.02
N LEU A 17 -5.78 -22.83 8.97
CA LEU A 17 -4.84 -22.12 9.83
C LEU A 17 -3.67 -21.55 9.03
N GLN A 18 -3.11 -22.31 8.11
CA GLN A 18 -2.02 -21.84 7.23
C GLN A 18 -2.48 -20.68 6.34
N SER A 19 -3.68 -20.74 5.83
CA SER A 19 -4.24 -19.67 4.99
C SER A 19 -4.39 -18.37 5.76
N ALA A 20 -4.72 -18.42 7.06
CA ALA A 20 -4.86 -17.23 7.88
C ALA A 20 -3.54 -16.47 8.03
N TYR A 21 -2.42 -17.16 8.23
CA TYR A 21 -1.10 -16.52 8.32
C TYR A 21 -0.69 -15.91 6.98
N ALA A 22 -0.86 -16.62 5.88
CA ALA A 22 -0.55 -16.12 4.56
C ALA A 22 -1.38 -14.87 4.21
N SER A 23 -2.63 -14.81 4.68
CA SER A 23 -3.53 -13.68 4.43
C SER A 23 -3.02 -12.37 4.97
N ASN A 24 -2.39 -12.36 6.16
CA ASN A 24 -1.93 -11.11 6.77
C ASN A 24 -0.83 -10.44 5.95
N ASP A 25 0.18 -11.19 5.54
CA ASP A 25 1.26 -10.65 4.71
C ASP A 25 0.73 -10.23 3.33
N ALA A 26 -0.12 -11.06 2.74
CA ALA A 26 -0.71 -10.74 1.45
C ALA A 26 -1.56 -9.48 1.51
N SER A 27 -2.30 -9.27 2.62
CA SER A 27 -3.14 -8.09 2.80
C SER A 27 -2.30 -6.81 2.87
N TRP A 28 -1.19 -6.82 3.60
CA TRP A 28 -0.30 -5.67 3.67
C TRP A 28 0.34 -5.38 2.31
N ASN A 29 0.79 -6.41 1.60
CA ASN A 29 1.38 -6.23 0.27
C ASN A 29 0.37 -5.67 -0.72
N GLN A 30 -0.87 -6.14 -0.68
CA GLN A 30 -1.94 -5.61 -1.51
C GLN A 30 -2.26 -4.16 -1.18
N LEU A 31 -2.29 -3.82 0.10
CA LEU A 31 -2.55 -2.45 0.54
C LEU A 31 -1.46 -1.51 0.05
N PHE A 32 -0.18 -1.88 0.22
CA PHE A 32 0.92 -1.04 -0.23
C PHE A 32 0.95 -0.89 -1.76
N ALA A 33 0.59 -1.93 -2.50
CA ALA A 33 0.47 -1.84 -3.95
C ALA A 33 -0.63 -0.85 -4.36
N LYS A 34 -1.76 -0.86 -3.65
CA LYS A 34 -2.84 0.09 -3.86
C LYS A 34 -2.42 1.52 -3.55
N VAL A 35 -1.72 1.72 -2.43
CA VAL A 35 -1.21 3.04 -2.04
C VAL A 35 -0.27 3.56 -3.13
N ASN A 36 0.69 2.75 -3.55
CA ASN A 36 1.62 3.15 -4.60
C ASN A 36 0.89 3.51 -5.89
N GLY A 37 0.02 2.65 -6.37
CA GLY A 37 -0.69 2.87 -7.62
C GLY A 37 -1.58 4.11 -7.58
N THR A 38 -2.33 4.29 -6.50
CA THR A 38 -3.23 5.42 -6.34
C THR A 38 -2.45 6.72 -6.21
N CYS A 39 -1.39 6.73 -5.40
CA CYS A 39 -0.57 7.92 -5.19
C CYS A 39 0.20 8.32 -6.46
N ILE A 40 0.77 7.37 -7.15
CA ILE A 40 1.48 7.64 -8.40
C ILE A 40 0.53 8.21 -9.44
N GLY A 41 -0.66 7.61 -9.57
CA GLY A 41 -1.67 8.11 -10.51
C GLY A 41 -2.13 9.53 -10.19
N LYS A 42 -2.28 9.84 -8.90
CA LYS A 42 -2.71 11.18 -8.45
C LYS A 42 -1.60 12.22 -8.60
N SER A 43 -0.34 11.82 -8.50
CA SER A 43 0.78 12.76 -8.45
C SER A 43 1.00 13.54 -9.74
N GLY A 44 0.58 12.99 -10.86
CA GLY A 44 0.86 13.59 -12.16
C GLY A 44 2.30 13.45 -12.62
N ILE A 45 3.11 12.67 -11.92
CA ILE A 45 4.52 12.45 -12.27
C ILE A 45 4.64 11.14 -13.03
N SER A 46 5.35 11.20 -14.17
CA SER A 46 5.69 9.99 -14.93
C SER A 46 6.88 9.31 -14.26
N SER A 47 6.79 8.04 -13.97
CA SER A 47 7.89 7.25 -13.39
C SER A 47 8.52 7.91 -12.16
N PRO A 48 7.74 8.20 -11.11
CA PRO A 48 8.29 8.85 -9.93
C PRO A 48 9.16 7.91 -9.11
N GLU A 49 10.10 8.49 -8.37
CA GLU A 49 10.78 7.82 -7.27
C GLU A 49 9.84 7.86 -6.06
N ALA A 50 9.63 6.73 -5.41
CA ALA A 50 8.72 6.65 -4.27
C ALA A 50 9.49 6.27 -3.01
N SER A 51 9.12 6.88 -1.89
CA SER A 51 9.62 6.48 -0.58
C SER A 51 8.99 5.15 -0.15
N ALA A 52 9.53 4.54 0.90
CA ALA A 52 8.81 3.50 1.61
C ALA A 52 7.52 4.10 2.19
N PRO A 53 6.45 3.32 2.30
CA PRO A 53 5.21 3.84 2.88
C PRO A 53 5.41 4.28 4.34
N VAL A 54 4.79 5.40 4.70
CA VAL A 54 4.79 5.92 6.07
C VAL A 54 3.43 5.57 6.67
N VAL A 55 3.41 4.57 7.55
CA VAL A 55 2.17 4.05 8.10
C VAL A 55 1.87 4.76 9.41
N PHE A 56 0.75 5.49 9.45
CA PHE A 56 0.27 6.11 10.67
C PHE A 56 -0.53 5.11 11.49
N ASP A 57 -0.88 5.47 12.72
CA ASP A 57 -1.65 4.61 13.60
C ASP A 57 -3.06 4.38 13.04
N ASP A 58 -3.75 3.39 13.59
CA ASP A 58 -5.08 3.01 13.11
C ASP A 58 -6.10 4.12 13.31
N ALA A 59 -5.95 4.91 14.37
CA ALA A 59 -6.85 6.02 14.64
C ALA A 59 -6.77 7.09 13.54
N THR A 60 -5.56 7.37 13.06
CA THR A 60 -5.35 8.29 11.94
C THR A 60 -5.84 7.67 10.63
N GLY A 61 -5.59 6.39 10.43
CA GLY A 61 -6.10 5.68 9.27
C GLY A 61 -5.51 6.11 7.93
N LYS A 62 -4.30 6.64 7.93
CA LYS A 62 -3.64 7.16 6.73
C LYS A 62 -2.32 6.44 6.47
N ILE A 63 -1.94 6.42 5.21
CA ILE A 63 -0.60 6.00 4.81
C ILE A 63 -0.01 7.10 3.94
N GLY A 64 1.16 7.59 4.31
CA GLY A 64 1.86 8.61 3.55
C GLY A 64 2.85 8.00 2.58
N LEU A 65 3.07 8.69 1.47
CA LEU A 65 4.05 8.31 0.47
C LEU A 65 4.67 9.57 -0.10
N LEU A 66 5.99 9.63 -0.12
CA LEU A 66 6.70 10.74 -0.73
C LEU A 66 7.09 10.35 -2.15
N LEU A 67 6.81 11.22 -3.10
CA LEU A 67 7.09 11.01 -4.51
C LEU A 67 7.96 12.14 -5.04
N ARG A 68 8.86 11.79 -5.95
CA ARG A 68 9.79 12.75 -6.53
C ARG A 68 9.96 12.45 -8.01
N GLY A 69 9.91 13.47 -8.85
CA GLY A 69 10.12 13.32 -10.26
C GLY A 69 9.59 14.51 -11.06
N ALA A 70 9.75 14.47 -12.37
CA ALA A 70 9.25 15.49 -13.25
C ALA A 70 7.83 15.18 -13.70
N PRO A 71 6.91 16.15 -13.71
CA PRO A 71 5.55 15.93 -14.21
C PRO A 71 5.48 15.72 -15.70
N GLY A 72 6.53 16.08 -16.44
CA GLY A 72 6.58 15.88 -17.88
C GLY A 72 7.98 16.09 -18.38
N LYS A 73 8.19 15.73 -19.65
CA LYS A 73 9.47 15.87 -20.30
C LYS A 73 9.87 17.34 -20.35
N GLY A 74 11.10 17.66 -19.93
CA GLY A 74 11.60 19.02 -19.89
C GLY A 74 11.08 19.87 -18.74
N LYS A 75 10.28 19.30 -17.84
CA LYS A 75 9.78 19.99 -16.66
C LYS A 75 10.73 19.75 -15.48
N PRO A 76 10.84 20.71 -14.54
CA PRO A 76 11.66 20.50 -13.36
C PRO A 76 11.10 19.43 -12.45
N GLN A 77 11.98 18.83 -11.67
CA GLN A 77 11.63 17.83 -10.67
C GLN A 77 10.82 18.47 -9.53
N ILE A 78 9.78 17.81 -9.10
CA ILE A 78 8.96 18.24 -7.96
C ILE A 78 8.92 17.16 -6.89
N ASN A 79 8.59 17.56 -5.68
CA ASN A 79 8.36 16.67 -4.55
C ASN A 79 6.89 16.72 -4.19
N VAL A 80 6.29 15.56 -4.03
CA VAL A 80 4.86 15.45 -3.74
C VAL A 80 4.67 14.56 -2.52
N LEU A 81 3.85 15.03 -1.59
CA LEU A 81 3.37 14.21 -0.49
C LEU A 81 1.98 13.68 -0.85
N CYS A 82 1.81 12.38 -0.74
CA CYS A 82 0.53 11.73 -0.94
C CYS A 82 0.04 11.15 0.38
N LEU A 83 -1.20 11.42 0.73
CA LEU A 83 -1.88 10.81 1.87
C LEU A 83 -2.99 9.91 1.35
N TYR A 84 -2.88 8.64 1.66
CA TYR A 84 -3.86 7.63 1.28
C TYR A 84 -4.75 7.31 2.49
N ASP A 85 -6.06 7.39 2.31
CA ASP A 85 -7.04 7.07 3.35
C ASP A 85 -7.40 5.59 3.25
N LYS A 86 -7.10 4.83 4.30
CA LYS A 86 -7.36 3.39 4.32
C LYS A 86 -8.85 3.07 4.29
N LYS A 87 -9.69 3.96 4.81
CA LYS A 87 -11.14 3.72 4.88
C LYS A 87 -11.83 3.92 3.54
N THR A 88 -11.48 4.99 2.85
CA THR A 88 -12.14 5.36 1.59
C THR A 88 -11.40 4.89 0.36
N GLY A 89 -10.11 4.57 0.48
CA GLY A 89 -9.27 4.22 -0.66
C GLY A 89 -8.92 5.41 -1.53
N LYS A 90 -9.14 6.63 -1.05
CA LYS A 90 -8.84 7.86 -1.78
C LYS A 90 -7.53 8.45 -1.32
N ALA A 91 -6.85 9.14 -2.23
CA ALA A 91 -5.59 9.79 -1.95
C ALA A 91 -5.69 11.29 -2.21
N SER A 92 -4.94 12.06 -1.43
CA SER A 92 -4.77 13.49 -1.62
C SER A 92 -3.29 13.77 -1.79
N VAL A 93 -2.94 14.66 -2.72
CA VAL A 93 -1.55 14.98 -3.01
C VAL A 93 -1.31 16.47 -2.89
N SER A 94 -0.11 16.84 -2.48
CA SER A 94 0.32 18.22 -2.41
C SER A 94 1.82 18.29 -2.65
N GLU A 95 2.26 19.30 -3.37
CA GLU A 95 3.70 19.58 -3.51
C GLU A 95 4.26 20.10 -2.21
N PHE A 96 5.53 19.80 -1.97
CA PHE A 96 6.22 20.33 -0.82
C PHE A 96 7.65 20.68 -1.19
N ARG A 97 8.28 21.52 -0.36
CA ARG A 97 9.69 21.87 -0.47
C ARG A 97 10.35 21.72 0.86
N TRP A 98 11.63 21.36 0.81
CA TRP A 98 12.44 21.36 2.01
C TRP A 98 12.87 22.80 2.30
N LEU A 99 12.65 23.26 3.53
CA LEU A 99 13.14 24.58 3.94
C LEU A 99 14.64 24.51 4.21
N GLY A 100 15.33 25.60 3.98
CA GLY A 100 16.77 25.70 4.21
C GLY A 100 17.63 25.15 3.08
N ARG A 101 17.04 24.95 1.93
CA ARG A 101 17.74 24.46 0.75
C ARG A 101 17.67 25.41 -0.41
#